data_a9dffc6717fd0d83fb78277187908c60
#
_entry.id   a9dffc6717fd0d83fb78277187908c60
#
_cell.length_a   1.000
_cell.length_b   1.000
_cell.length_c   1.000
_cell.angle_alpha   90.00
_cell.angle_beta   90.00
_cell.angle_gamma   90.00
#
_symmetry.space_group_name_H-M   'P 1'
#
loop_
_entity.id
_entity.type
_entity.pdbx_description
1 polymer ?
#
loop_
_entity_poly.entity_id
_entity_poly.type
_entity_poly.pdbx_seq_one_letter_code
_entity_poly.pdbx_strand_id
1 'polypeptide(L)'
;MTASRSVLVVVAHPDDAELAMGMRIRDHVLAGDRVRVHCLTAGRPGTAEATRRRDECLAAAKVLGIGGYTFSQIPDTRLTDHRGAVNAALFDTFAIERPDVVYTHHPDDQHLDHAVTGEEATTVAMREAADLIHFRSPYSRNFEPNLYFVGTPQLLAAKQEALACFSSQEQLDMKVFSGLTELAYRQHVHHRVVERFPDGAHGAEMFRTIRQILHASRP
;
A
#
# COMPACT_ATOMS: atom_id res chain seq x y z
N MET A 1 25.74 -3.98 -3.35
CA MET A 1 24.48 -3.86 -2.55
C MET A 1 23.84 -2.57 -2.97
N THR A 2 22.59 -2.59 -3.42
CA THR A 2 21.80 -1.36 -3.63
C THR A 2 21.62 -0.67 -2.28
N ALA A 3 21.66 0.65 -2.24
CA ALA A 3 21.38 1.40 -1.02
C ALA A 3 19.96 1.12 -0.55
N SER A 4 19.75 0.97 0.78
CA SER A 4 18.44 0.84 1.40
C SER A 4 17.58 2.07 1.06
N ARG A 5 16.35 1.86 0.60
CA ARG A 5 15.41 2.91 0.23
C ARG A 5 14.43 3.20 1.37
N SER A 6 13.99 4.44 1.45
CA SER A 6 12.88 4.85 2.30
C SER A 6 11.58 4.73 1.53
N VAL A 7 10.72 3.81 1.92
CA VAL A 7 9.42 3.54 1.28
C VAL A 7 8.29 4.02 2.19
N LEU A 8 7.45 4.91 1.68
CA LEU A 8 6.25 5.38 2.35
C LEU A 8 5.01 4.87 1.63
N VAL A 9 4.13 4.20 2.36
CA VAL A 9 2.81 3.81 1.87
C VAL A 9 1.77 4.71 2.53
N VAL A 10 1.01 5.45 1.72
CA VAL A 10 -0.06 6.33 2.18
C VAL A 10 -1.40 5.70 1.87
N VAL A 11 -2.20 5.46 2.90
CA VAL A 11 -3.50 4.78 2.80
C VAL A 11 -4.61 5.57 3.48
N ALA A 12 -5.84 5.36 3.03
CA ALA A 12 -7.02 5.94 3.66
C ALA A 12 -7.33 5.22 4.97
N HIS A 13 -7.46 3.88 4.94
CA HIS A 13 -7.97 3.07 6.06
C HIS A 13 -6.97 2.01 6.52
N PRO A 14 -7.14 1.49 7.75
CA PRO A 14 -6.54 0.24 8.18
C PRO A 14 -6.90 -0.90 7.22
N ASP A 15 -5.93 -1.74 6.85
CA ASP A 15 -6.00 -2.85 5.90
C ASP A 15 -5.68 -2.54 4.43
N ASP A 16 -5.84 -1.31 3.95
CA ASP A 16 -5.62 -0.95 2.55
C ASP A 16 -4.23 -1.33 2.03
N ALA A 17 -3.18 -1.10 2.84
CA ALA A 17 -1.79 -1.40 2.46
C ALA A 17 -1.58 -2.91 2.29
N GLU A 18 -2.08 -3.67 3.23
CA GLU A 18 -1.97 -5.13 3.27
C GLU A 18 -2.76 -5.77 2.13
N LEU A 19 -3.98 -5.26 1.86
CA LEU A 19 -4.81 -5.70 0.74
C LEU A 19 -4.16 -5.41 -0.60
N ALA A 20 -3.71 -4.17 -0.79
CA ALA A 20 -3.20 -3.73 -2.08
C ALA A 20 -1.81 -4.30 -2.39
N MET A 21 -0.90 -4.33 -1.38
CA MET A 21 0.51 -4.53 -1.65
C MET A 21 1.28 -5.29 -0.53
N GLY A 22 0.61 -6.16 0.22
CA GLY A 22 1.22 -6.89 1.33
C GLY A 22 2.44 -7.73 0.92
N MET A 23 2.43 -8.35 -0.26
CA MET A 23 3.59 -9.08 -0.79
C MET A 23 4.75 -8.13 -1.11
N ARG A 24 4.46 -7.01 -1.78
CA ARG A 24 5.48 -6.01 -2.15
C ARG A 24 6.08 -5.33 -0.92
N ILE A 25 5.26 -5.04 0.10
CA ILE A 25 5.75 -4.54 1.41
C ILE A 25 6.75 -5.52 2.00
N ARG A 26 6.40 -6.81 2.08
CA ARG A 26 7.29 -7.83 2.64
C ARG A 26 8.57 -7.97 1.83
N ASP A 27 8.51 -7.89 0.51
CA ASP A 27 9.68 -7.93 -0.37
C ASP A 27 10.61 -6.73 -0.13
N HIS A 28 10.09 -5.51 -0.02
CA HIS A 28 10.88 -4.33 0.36
C HIS A 28 11.62 -4.53 1.69
N VAL A 29 10.91 -5.04 2.70
CA VAL A 29 11.52 -5.32 4.01
C VAL A 29 12.65 -6.36 3.90
N LEU A 30 12.44 -7.44 3.15
CA LEU A 30 13.45 -8.46 2.93
C LEU A 30 14.65 -7.95 2.12
N ALA A 31 14.44 -6.97 1.25
CA ALA A 31 15.49 -6.28 0.51
C ALA A 31 16.30 -5.29 1.39
N GLY A 32 15.86 -5.05 2.64
CA GLY A 32 16.50 -4.12 3.57
C GLY A 32 15.99 -2.69 3.45
N ASP A 33 14.92 -2.45 2.73
CA ASP A 33 14.29 -1.13 2.64
C ASP A 33 13.57 -0.77 3.95
N ARG A 34 13.55 0.52 4.27
CA ARG A 34 12.81 1.05 5.41
C ARG A 34 11.37 1.35 4.99
N VAL A 35 10.45 0.48 5.34
CA VAL A 35 9.03 0.64 5.03
C VAL A 35 8.28 1.31 6.19
N ARG A 36 7.50 2.36 5.86
CA ARG A 36 6.58 3.06 6.74
C ARG A 36 5.20 3.12 6.13
N VAL A 37 4.16 3.03 6.94
CA VAL A 37 2.78 3.23 6.50
C VAL A 37 2.17 4.41 7.25
N HIS A 38 1.56 5.32 6.51
CA HIS A 38 0.75 6.41 7.07
C HIS A 38 -0.71 6.22 6.68
N CYS A 39 -1.56 6.03 7.67
CA CYS A 39 -2.99 5.84 7.52
C CYS A 39 -3.73 7.12 7.93
N LEU A 40 -4.56 7.67 7.04
CA LEU A 40 -5.23 8.94 7.26
C LEU A 40 -6.36 8.85 8.27
N THR A 41 -7.03 7.70 8.37
CA THR A 41 -8.07 7.47 9.38
C THR A 41 -7.99 6.06 9.96
N ALA A 42 -8.37 5.90 11.20
CA ALA A 42 -8.56 4.59 11.85
C ALA A 42 -10.00 4.43 12.38
N GLY A 43 -10.92 5.23 11.86
CA GLY A 43 -12.29 5.32 12.36
C GLY A 43 -12.55 6.65 13.07
N ARG A 44 -13.60 6.70 13.89
CA ARG A 44 -13.92 7.90 14.66
C ARG A 44 -12.92 8.06 15.81
N PRO A 45 -12.17 9.17 15.86
CA PRO A 45 -11.16 9.37 16.90
C PRO A 45 -11.72 9.24 18.31
N GLY A 46 -10.95 8.59 19.19
CA GLY A 46 -11.31 8.41 20.61
C GLY A 46 -12.30 7.28 20.88
N THR A 47 -12.68 6.48 19.90
CA THR A 47 -13.55 5.30 20.09
C THR A 47 -12.74 4.02 20.33
N ALA A 48 -13.36 3.04 20.99
CA ALA A 48 -12.78 1.70 21.17
C ALA A 48 -12.54 1.00 19.82
N GLU A 49 -13.41 1.23 18.84
CA GLU A 49 -13.25 0.75 17.47
C GLU A 49 -11.96 1.26 16.82
N ALA A 50 -11.73 2.58 16.87
CA ALA A 50 -10.52 3.16 16.32
C ALA A 50 -9.24 2.62 17.01
N THR A 51 -9.29 2.37 18.31
CA THR A 51 -8.19 1.75 19.04
C THR A 51 -7.95 0.33 18.54
N ARG A 52 -8.99 -0.48 18.43
CA ARG A 52 -8.91 -1.86 17.92
C ARG A 52 -8.32 -1.90 16.50
N ARG A 53 -8.81 -1.07 15.59
CA ARG A 53 -8.31 -1.03 14.20
C ARG A 53 -6.82 -0.65 14.13
N ARG A 54 -6.36 0.25 15.00
CA ARG A 54 -4.92 0.58 15.14
C ARG A 54 -4.10 -0.61 15.63
N ASP A 55 -4.60 -1.32 16.65
CA ASP A 55 -3.91 -2.51 17.19
C ASP A 55 -3.80 -3.61 16.14
N GLU A 56 -4.81 -3.80 15.31
CA GLU A 56 -4.82 -4.71 14.17
C GLU A 56 -3.75 -4.33 13.13
N CYS A 57 -3.64 -3.03 12.76
CA CYS A 57 -2.57 -2.54 11.90
C CYS A 57 -1.18 -2.81 12.49
N LEU A 58 -0.99 -2.58 13.79
CA LEU A 58 0.30 -2.82 14.45
C LEU A 58 0.63 -4.32 14.52
N ALA A 59 -0.37 -5.19 14.63
CA ALA A 59 -0.19 -6.64 14.53
C ALA A 59 0.22 -7.05 13.11
N ALA A 60 -0.48 -6.57 12.09
CA ALA A 60 -0.15 -6.81 10.68
C ALA A 60 1.25 -6.28 10.31
N ALA A 61 1.61 -5.09 10.83
CA ALA A 61 2.93 -4.51 10.65
C ALA A 61 4.06 -5.41 11.16
N LYS A 62 3.85 -6.10 12.29
CA LYS A 62 4.83 -7.08 12.82
C LYS A 62 5.00 -8.27 11.90
N VAL A 63 3.92 -8.79 11.32
CA VAL A 63 3.95 -9.90 10.37
C VAL A 63 4.76 -9.54 9.12
N LEU A 64 4.48 -8.37 8.55
CA LEU A 64 5.17 -7.91 7.34
C LEU A 64 6.58 -7.34 7.60
N GLY A 65 6.89 -6.98 8.85
CA GLY A 65 8.16 -6.35 9.23
C GLY A 65 8.19 -4.85 8.93
N ILE A 66 7.02 -4.18 8.88
CA ILE A 66 6.92 -2.74 8.67
C ILE A 66 7.58 -2.00 9.84
N GLY A 67 8.48 -1.07 9.54
CA GLY A 67 9.26 -0.35 10.54
C GLY A 67 8.50 0.70 11.35
N GLY A 68 7.25 1.04 10.95
CA GLY A 68 6.34 1.92 11.68
C GLY A 68 5.03 2.16 10.94
N TYR A 69 3.98 2.29 11.73
CA TYR A 69 2.63 2.63 11.29
C TYR A 69 2.18 3.89 12.02
N THR A 70 1.81 4.93 11.29
CA THR A 70 1.35 6.20 11.85
C THR A 70 -0.06 6.52 11.41
N PHE A 71 -0.79 7.30 12.19
CA PHE A 71 -2.19 7.59 11.95
C PHE A 71 -2.47 9.08 12.11
N SER A 72 -3.17 9.66 11.13
CA SER A 72 -3.87 10.92 11.32
C SER A 72 -5.16 10.70 12.12
N GLN A 73 -5.67 11.76 12.76
CA GLN A 73 -6.92 11.68 13.50
C GLN A 73 -8.08 12.29 12.70
N ILE A 74 -8.12 12.02 11.41
CA ILE A 74 -9.18 12.49 10.54
C ILE A 74 -10.33 11.47 10.60
N PRO A 75 -11.59 11.92 10.78
CA PRO A 75 -12.72 11.01 10.84
C PRO A 75 -12.89 10.19 9.57
N ASP A 76 -13.17 8.90 9.72
CA ASP A 76 -13.48 7.97 8.64
C ASP A 76 -14.71 8.44 7.83
N THR A 77 -14.73 8.17 6.54
CA THR A 77 -15.76 8.60 5.57
C THR A 77 -15.89 10.12 5.37
N ARG A 78 -14.94 10.90 5.92
CA ARG A 78 -15.00 12.37 5.94
C ARG A 78 -13.75 13.04 5.38
N LEU A 79 -12.84 12.30 4.70
CA LEU A 79 -11.63 12.91 4.16
C LEU A 79 -11.94 14.01 3.14
N THR A 80 -13.04 13.87 2.38
CA THR A 80 -13.52 14.90 1.44
C THR A 80 -13.77 16.25 2.13
N ASP A 81 -14.33 16.24 3.34
CA ASP A 81 -14.62 17.45 4.11
C ASP A 81 -13.37 18.03 4.78
N HIS A 82 -12.32 17.25 4.88
CA HIS A 82 -11.10 17.56 5.61
C HIS A 82 -9.85 17.62 4.71
N ARG A 83 -9.99 17.86 3.39
CA ARG A 83 -8.87 17.87 2.44
C ARG A 83 -7.68 18.72 2.88
N GLY A 84 -7.93 19.89 3.47
CA GLY A 84 -6.86 20.76 4.00
C GLY A 84 -6.08 20.09 5.13
N ALA A 85 -6.74 19.36 6.02
CA ALA A 85 -6.10 18.61 7.10
C ALA A 85 -5.32 17.38 6.55
N VAL A 86 -5.88 16.69 5.54
CA VAL A 86 -5.20 15.59 4.83
C VAL A 86 -3.90 16.10 4.22
N ASN A 87 -3.97 17.20 3.46
CA ASN A 87 -2.81 17.81 2.80
C ASN A 87 -1.72 18.20 3.82
N ALA A 88 -2.09 18.88 4.90
CA ALA A 88 -1.15 19.27 5.96
C ALA A 88 -0.48 18.05 6.61
N ALA A 89 -1.26 17.03 7.00
CA ALA A 89 -0.74 15.81 7.59
C ALA A 89 0.24 15.07 6.65
N LEU A 90 -0.01 15.10 5.34
CA LEU A 90 0.89 14.50 4.37
C LEU A 90 2.19 15.29 4.24
N PHE A 91 2.16 16.63 4.18
CA PHE A 91 3.40 17.42 4.18
C PHE A 91 4.25 17.16 5.42
N ASP A 92 3.64 17.10 6.61
CA ASP A 92 4.34 16.77 7.85
C ASP A 92 4.96 15.36 7.80
N THR A 93 4.20 14.38 7.31
CA THR A 93 4.67 13.00 7.17
C THR A 93 5.86 12.91 6.20
N PHE A 94 5.77 13.55 5.05
CA PHE A 94 6.84 13.55 4.06
C PHE A 94 8.11 14.26 4.56
N ALA A 95 7.95 15.35 5.30
CA ALA A 95 9.08 16.08 5.92
C ALA A 95 9.85 15.21 6.93
N ILE A 96 9.13 14.35 7.67
CA ILE A 96 9.71 13.41 8.64
C ILE A 96 10.34 12.20 7.94
N GLU A 97 9.58 11.54 7.06
CA GLU A 97 9.96 10.24 6.49
C GLU A 97 10.93 10.36 5.31
N ARG A 98 10.92 11.48 4.57
CA ARG A 98 11.76 11.74 3.39
C ARG A 98 11.82 10.52 2.45
N PRO A 99 10.69 10.12 1.88
CA PRO A 99 10.62 8.88 1.11
C PRO A 99 11.35 8.99 -0.23
N ASP A 100 12.04 7.91 -0.61
CA ASP A 100 12.55 7.71 -1.96
C ASP A 100 11.46 7.19 -2.89
N VAL A 101 10.51 6.42 -2.34
CA VAL A 101 9.37 5.81 -3.04
C VAL A 101 8.09 6.02 -2.25
N VAL A 102 7.05 6.42 -2.95
CA VAL A 102 5.70 6.56 -2.39
C VAL A 102 4.73 5.63 -3.11
N TYR A 103 3.99 4.86 -2.34
CA TYR A 103 2.82 4.11 -2.80
C TYR A 103 1.56 4.74 -2.23
N THR A 104 0.51 4.88 -3.04
CA THR A 104 -0.78 5.40 -2.60
C THR A 104 -1.92 4.89 -3.48
N HIS A 105 -3.16 5.18 -3.10
CA HIS A 105 -4.34 4.84 -3.87
C HIS A 105 -4.33 5.45 -5.27
N HIS A 106 -4.91 4.72 -6.23
CA HIS A 106 -5.30 5.31 -7.50
C HIS A 106 -6.42 6.33 -7.26
N PRO A 107 -6.30 7.58 -7.78
CA PRO A 107 -7.26 8.64 -7.46
C PRO A 107 -8.65 8.45 -8.10
N ASP A 108 -8.78 7.71 -9.20
CA ASP A 108 -10.10 7.37 -9.74
C ASP A 108 -10.65 6.13 -9.02
N ASP A 109 -11.29 6.38 -7.87
CA ASP A 109 -11.83 5.36 -6.99
C ASP A 109 -13.28 5.71 -6.59
N GLN A 110 -14.13 4.69 -6.43
CA GLN A 110 -15.51 4.90 -5.99
C GLN A 110 -15.60 5.23 -4.50
N HIS A 111 -14.62 4.80 -3.72
CA HIS A 111 -14.51 5.18 -2.31
C HIS A 111 -13.91 6.58 -2.22
N LEU A 112 -14.71 7.55 -1.76
CA LEU A 112 -14.29 8.96 -1.73
C LEU A 112 -13.03 9.21 -0.90
N ASP A 113 -12.86 8.49 0.21
CA ASP A 113 -11.64 8.63 1.02
C ASP A 113 -10.40 8.11 0.28
N HIS A 114 -10.52 7.03 -0.53
CA HIS A 114 -9.43 6.56 -1.39
C HIS A 114 -9.08 7.59 -2.45
N ALA A 115 -10.11 8.17 -3.11
CA ALA A 115 -9.91 9.20 -4.12
C ALA A 115 -9.17 10.42 -3.55
N VAL A 116 -9.62 10.96 -2.41
CA VAL A 116 -8.96 12.09 -1.72
C VAL A 116 -7.53 11.72 -1.31
N THR A 117 -7.32 10.53 -0.74
CA THR A 117 -5.99 10.05 -0.36
C THR A 117 -5.06 10.00 -1.56
N GLY A 118 -5.52 9.40 -2.66
CA GLY A 118 -4.76 9.29 -3.91
C GLY A 118 -4.40 10.64 -4.51
N GLU A 119 -5.36 11.58 -4.57
CA GLU A 119 -5.15 12.92 -5.10
C GLU A 119 -4.17 13.75 -4.27
N GLU A 120 -4.38 13.80 -2.95
CA GLU A 120 -3.53 14.61 -2.06
C GLU A 120 -2.13 14.01 -1.92
N ALA A 121 -2.01 12.69 -1.74
CA ALA A 121 -0.71 12.03 -1.66
C ALA A 121 0.07 12.16 -2.98
N THR A 122 -0.59 12.07 -4.13
CA THR A 122 0.02 12.33 -5.43
C THR A 122 0.56 13.74 -5.51
N THR A 123 -0.24 14.74 -5.11
CA THR A 123 0.14 16.15 -5.13
C THR A 123 1.39 16.41 -4.29
N VAL A 124 1.44 15.87 -3.07
CA VAL A 124 2.61 16.03 -2.19
C VAL A 124 3.81 15.25 -2.71
N ALA A 125 3.62 13.97 -3.12
CA ALA A 125 4.70 13.13 -3.63
C ALA A 125 5.36 13.71 -4.89
N MET A 126 4.59 14.36 -5.77
CA MET A 126 5.14 15.01 -6.96
C MET A 126 6.12 16.14 -6.62
N ARG A 127 6.06 16.71 -5.43
CA ARG A 127 6.98 17.75 -4.94
C ARG A 127 8.14 17.19 -4.14
N GLU A 128 7.87 16.20 -3.29
CA GLU A 128 8.77 15.79 -2.19
C GLU A 128 9.44 14.43 -2.40
N ALA A 129 8.91 13.57 -3.30
CA ALA A 129 9.41 12.22 -3.48
C ALA A 129 10.04 11.98 -4.86
N ALA A 130 10.95 11.02 -4.96
CA ALA A 130 11.56 10.61 -6.22
C ALA A 130 10.59 9.78 -7.08
N ASP A 131 10.14 8.64 -6.56
CA ASP A 131 9.26 7.70 -7.27
C ASP A 131 7.83 7.75 -6.70
N LEU A 132 6.83 7.65 -7.60
CA LEU A 132 5.42 7.62 -7.24
C LEU A 132 4.71 6.49 -7.95
N ILE A 133 4.02 5.66 -7.18
CA ILE A 133 3.35 4.45 -7.66
C ILE A 133 1.95 4.39 -7.05
N HIS A 134 0.94 4.23 -7.91
CA HIS A 134 -0.42 3.97 -7.46
C HIS A 134 -0.69 2.47 -7.39
N PHE A 135 -1.40 2.04 -6.36
CA PHE A 135 -1.96 0.72 -6.25
C PHE A 135 -3.46 0.72 -6.48
N ARG A 136 -4.00 -0.45 -6.78
CA ARG A 136 -5.42 -0.67 -6.99
C ARG A 136 -6.10 -1.04 -5.67
N SER A 137 -7.27 -0.42 -5.40
CA SER A 137 -8.27 -0.91 -4.46
C SER A 137 -9.33 -1.76 -5.17
N PRO A 138 -10.20 -2.49 -4.46
CA PRO A 138 -11.37 -3.15 -5.06
C PRO A 138 -12.35 -2.19 -5.73
N TYR A 139 -12.31 -0.92 -5.38
CA TYR A 139 -13.23 0.13 -5.84
C TYR A 139 -12.63 1.04 -6.93
N SER A 140 -11.37 0.83 -7.30
CA SER A 140 -10.70 1.63 -8.31
C SER A 140 -11.34 1.44 -9.69
N ARG A 141 -11.56 2.56 -10.40
CA ARG A 141 -12.05 2.62 -11.77
C ARG A 141 -10.91 2.98 -12.70
N ASN A 142 -11.03 2.63 -13.97
CA ASN A 142 -10.08 3.00 -15.02
C ASN A 142 -8.60 2.75 -14.64
N PHE A 143 -8.36 1.75 -13.80
CA PHE A 143 -7.01 1.40 -13.38
C PHE A 143 -6.32 0.54 -14.44
N GLU A 144 -5.38 1.14 -15.12
CA GLU A 144 -4.54 0.46 -16.12
C GLU A 144 -3.14 0.20 -15.54
N PRO A 145 -2.87 -1.01 -15.06
CA PRO A 145 -1.57 -1.33 -14.49
C PRO A 145 -0.48 -1.37 -15.56
N ASN A 146 0.69 -0.84 -15.22
CA ASN A 146 1.90 -0.92 -16.04
C ASN A 146 3.09 -1.54 -15.30
N LEU A 147 2.89 -1.93 -14.04
CA LEU A 147 3.86 -2.60 -13.19
C LEU A 147 3.17 -3.74 -12.45
N TYR A 148 3.76 -4.93 -12.56
CA TYR A 148 3.26 -6.15 -11.90
C TYR A 148 4.35 -6.69 -10.99
N PHE A 149 4.04 -6.80 -9.70
CA PHE A 149 4.91 -7.48 -8.74
C PHE A 149 4.47 -8.94 -8.60
N VAL A 150 5.33 -9.86 -8.98
CA VAL A 150 5.06 -11.31 -8.89
C VAL A 150 5.63 -11.84 -7.60
N GLY A 151 4.75 -12.28 -6.70
CA GLY A 151 5.12 -12.80 -5.40
C GLY A 151 5.32 -14.31 -5.37
N THR A 152 6.20 -14.75 -4.48
CA THR A 152 6.39 -16.17 -4.16
C THR A 152 5.31 -16.67 -3.19
N PRO A 153 5.14 -18.01 -3.02
CA PRO A 153 4.25 -18.57 -2.01
C PRO A 153 4.49 -18.04 -0.60
N GLN A 154 5.75 -17.80 -0.24
CA GLN A 154 6.13 -17.28 1.08
C GLN A 154 5.67 -15.83 1.26
N LEU A 155 5.77 -14.99 0.24
CA LEU A 155 5.26 -13.61 0.27
C LEU A 155 3.73 -13.59 0.33
N LEU A 156 3.08 -14.47 -0.41
CA LEU A 156 1.62 -14.61 -0.37
C LEU A 156 1.14 -15.07 1.01
N ALA A 157 1.82 -16.04 1.61
CA ALA A 157 1.51 -16.50 2.98
C ALA A 157 1.68 -15.37 4.01
N ALA A 158 2.74 -14.56 3.92
CA ALA A 158 2.94 -13.41 4.79
C ALA A 158 1.83 -12.35 4.62
N LYS A 159 1.39 -12.08 3.39
CA LYS A 159 0.23 -11.21 3.13
C LYS A 159 -1.05 -11.76 3.78
N GLN A 160 -1.32 -13.05 3.62
CA GLN A 160 -2.50 -13.70 4.19
C GLN A 160 -2.49 -13.65 5.73
N GLU A 161 -1.33 -13.91 6.35
CA GLU A 161 -1.15 -13.80 7.79
C GLU A 161 -1.37 -12.38 8.30
N ALA A 162 -0.83 -11.37 7.59
CA ALA A 162 -1.06 -9.96 7.93
C ALA A 162 -2.54 -9.58 7.84
N LEU A 163 -3.22 -10.00 6.77
CA LEU A 163 -4.65 -9.74 6.60
C LEU A 163 -5.51 -10.43 7.67
N ALA A 164 -5.12 -11.58 8.16
CA ALA A 164 -5.82 -12.27 9.26
C ALA A 164 -5.79 -11.50 10.59
N CYS A 165 -4.93 -10.48 10.73
CA CYS A 165 -4.91 -9.61 11.91
C CYS A 165 -6.13 -8.69 11.99
N PHE A 166 -6.82 -8.40 10.87
CA PHE A 166 -7.94 -7.46 10.80
C PHE A 166 -9.29 -8.13 11.13
N SER A 167 -9.39 -8.68 12.33
CA SER A 167 -10.58 -9.42 12.78
C SER A 167 -11.83 -8.54 12.97
N SER A 168 -11.68 -7.21 13.04
CA SER A 168 -12.80 -6.28 13.09
C SER A 168 -13.47 -6.05 11.73
N GLN A 169 -12.83 -6.48 10.65
CA GLN A 169 -13.27 -6.28 9.27
C GLN A 169 -13.93 -7.58 8.75
N GLU A 170 -15.13 -7.89 9.25
CA GLU A 170 -15.87 -9.13 8.91
C GLU A 170 -16.18 -9.26 7.40
N GLN A 171 -16.23 -8.11 6.68
CA GLN A 171 -16.42 -8.07 5.23
C GLN A 171 -15.17 -8.47 4.44
N LEU A 172 -14.00 -8.54 5.06
CA LEU A 172 -12.77 -8.96 4.41
C LEU A 172 -12.73 -10.48 4.28
N ASP A 173 -13.32 -11.03 3.23
CA ASP A 173 -13.14 -12.43 2.90
C ASP A 173 -11.72 -12.67 2.37
N MET A 174 -10.86 -13.19 3.25
CA MET A 174 -9.46 -13.49 2.95
C MET A 174 -9.29 -14.42 1.76
N LYS A 175 -10.25 -15.35 1.52
CA LYS A 175 -10.19 -16.26 0.39
C LYS A 175 -10.43 -15.53 -0.93
N VAL A 176 -11.37 -14.57 -0.92
CA VAL A 176 -11.65 -13.73 -2.09
C VAL A 176 -10.43 -12.87 -2.43
N PHE A 177 -9.83 -12.20 -1.45
CA PHE A 177 -8.67 -11.33 -1.70
C PHE A 177 -7.42 -12.10 -2.13
N SER A 178 -7.15 -13.26 -1.55
CA SER A 178 -6.11 -14.17 -2.03
C SER A 178 -6.39 -14.64 -3.45
N GLY A 179 -7.63 -15.01 -3.74
CA GLY A 179 -8.07 -15.41 -5.07
C GLY A 179 -7.90 -14.31 -6.12
N LEU A 180 -8.15 -13.06 -5.78
CA LEU A 180 -7.92 -11.91 -6.67
C LEU A 180 -6.43 -11.74 -7.00
N THR A 181 -5.54 -11.95 -6.04
CA THR A 181 -4.09 -11.89 -6.24
C THR A 181 -3.60 -13.01 -7.17
N GLU A 182 -4.11 -14.23 -6.98
CA GLU A 182 -3.83 -15.36 -7.87
C GLU A 182 -4.42 -15.14 -9.26
N LEU A 183 -5.64 -14.62 -9.35
CA LEU A 183 -6.30 -14.32 -10.62
C LEU A 183 -5.52 -13.26 -11.39
N ALA A 184 -5.04 -12.20 -10.74
CA ALA A 184 -4.20 -11.19 -11.37
C ALA A 184 -2.92 -11.79 -11.98
N TYR A 185 -2.27 -12.72 -11.27
CA TYR A 185 -1.13 -13.45 -11.80
C TYR A 185 -1.51 -14.25 -13.07
N ARG A 186 -2.57 -15.04 -13.02
CA ARG A 186 -3.02 -15.88 -14.13
C ARG A 186 -3.43 -15.07 -15.36
N GLN A 187 -4.12 -13.95 -15.16
CA GLN A 187 -4.63 -13.14 -16.27
C GLN A 187 -3.56 -12.30 -16.96
N HIS A 188 -2.64 -11.73 -16.17
CA HIS A 188 -1.74 -10.68 -16.67
C HIS A 188 -0.29 -11.12 -16.83
N VAL A 189 0.15 -12.16 -16.13
CA VAL A 189 1.57 -12.48 -16.02
C VAL A 189 1.90 -13.94 -16.45
N HIS A 190 1.05 -14.89 -16.09
CA HIS A 190 1.34 -16.34 -16.16
C HIS A 190 1.96 -16.84 -17.46
N HIS A 191 1.40 -16.45 -18.61
CA HIS A 191 1.79 -17.04 -19.91
C HIS A 191 3.22 -16.76 -20.36
N ARG A 192 3.88 -15.75 -19.77
CA ARG A 192 5.21 -15.34 -20.18
C ARG A 192 6.26 -15.44 -19.08
N VAL A 193 5.83 -15.65 -17.85
CA VAL A 193 6.69 -15.58 -16.65
C VAL A 193 6.84 -16.94 -15.98
N VAL A 194 5.94 -17.90 -16.26
CA VAL A 194 5.98 -19.25 -15.68
C VAL A 194 7.32 -19.96 -15.90
N GLU A 195 7.93 -19.76 -17.05
CA GLU A 195 9.24 -20.33 -17.38
C GLU A 195 10.40 -19.69 -16.58
N ARG A 196 10.23 -18.43 -16.15
CA ARG A 196 11.23 -17.69 -15.38
C ARG A 196 11.09 -17.88 -13.87
N PHE A 197 9.88 -18.23 -13.43
CA PHE A 197 9.56 -18.45 -12.02
C PHE A 197 8.84 -19.78 -11.83
N PRO A 198 9.48 -20.92 -12.21
CA PRO A 198 8.83 -22.23 -12.25
C PRO A 198 8.39 -22.73 -10.87
N ASP A 199 9.10 -22.32 -9.80
CA ASP A 199 8.95 -22.90 -8.47
C ASP A 199 8.05 -22.10 -7.55
N GLY A 200 6.95 -21.48 -8.08
CA GLY A 200 5.90 -21.06 -7.19
C GLY A 200 5.53 -19.60 -7.16
N ALA A 201 5.61 -18.89 -8.27
CA ALA A 201 4.92 -17.62 -8.38
C ALA A 201 3.41 -17.84 -8.43
N HIS A 202 2.70 -17.57 -7.35
CA HIS A 202 1.27 -17.83 -7.23
C HIS A 202 0.40 -16.58 -7.15
N GLY A 203 1.01 -15.39 -7.07
CA GLY A 203 0.24 -14.16 -7.00
C GLY A 203 0.93 -12.98 -7.67
N ALA A 204 0.14 -12.00 -8.09
CA ALA A 204 0.63 -10.72 -8.57
C ALA A 204 -0.13 -9.57 -7.93
N GLU A 205 0.59 -8.55 -7.55
CA GLU A 205 0.05 -7.25 -7.15
C GLU A 205 0.24 -6.28 -8.31
N MET A 206 -0.77 -5.48 -8.57
CA MET A 206 -0.83 -4.61 -9.74
C MET A 206 -0.65 -3.16 -9.34
N PHE A 207 0.22 -2.47 -10.05
CA PHE A 207 0.58 -1.09 -9.81
C PHE A 207 0.56 -0.26 -11.09
N ARG A 208 0.45 1.05 -10.92
CA ARG A 208 0.68 2.03 -11.96
C ARG A 208 1.79 2.97 -11.53
N THR A 209 2.93 2.89 -12.19
CA THR A 209 4.01 3.86 -12.02
C THR A 209 3.58 5.19 -12.64
N ILE A 210 3.54 6.23 -11.81
CA ILE A 210 3.21 7.60 -12.20
C ILE A 210 4.48 8.38 -12.51
N ARG A 211 5.50 8.19 -11.68
CA ARG A 211 6.81 8.79 -11.87
C ARG A 211 7.90 7.84 -11.38
N GLN A 212 8.95 7.71 -12.16
CA GLN A 212 10.21 7.09 -11.77
C GLN A 212 11.36 7.98 -12.23
N ILE A 213 12.29 8.28 -11.33
CA ILE A 213 13.49 9.07 -11.62
C ILE A 213 14.69 8.12 -11.68
N LEU A 214 15.32 8.09 -12.84
CA LEU A 214 16.55 7.33 -13.05
C LEU A 214 17.73 8.29 -12.96
N HIS A 215 18.73 7.93 -12.19
CA HIS A 215 19.99 8.66 -12.13
C HIS A 215 21.00 8.01 -13.07
N ALA A 216 21.73 8.83 -13.83
CA ALA A 216 22.85 8.33 -14.61
C ALA A 216 23.89 7.70 -13.67
N SER A 217 24.50 6.59 -14.10
CA SER A 217 25.64 6.03 -13.40
C SER A 217 26.73 7.11 -13.32
N ARG A 218 27.25 7.36 -12.13
CA ARG A 218 28.43 8.23 -12.02
C ARG A 218 29.56 7.59 -12.80
N PRO A 219 30.32 8.37 -13.60
CA PRO A 219 31.48 7.86 -14.33
C PRO A 219 32.56 7.33 -13.39
#